data_2c2999728947c66e3f656ec035123128
#
_entry.id   2c2999728947c66e3f656ec035123128
#
_cell.length_a   1.000
_cell.length_b   1.000
_cell.length_c   1.000
_cell.angle_alpha   90.00
_cell.angle_beta   90.00
_cell.angle_gamma   90.00
#
_symmetry.space_group_name_H-M   'P 1'
#
loop_
_entity.id
_entity.type
_entity.pdbx_description
1 polymer ?
#
loop_
_entity_poly.entity_id
_entity_poly.type
_entity_poly.pdbx_seq_one_letter_code
_entity_poly.pdbx_strand_id
1 'polypeptide(L)'
;MTQTAVSPLPFTSVWSDLREVEFSQGFVQAGPYRTRYLHAGDPSKPTLVMLHGITGHAEAYARNLRSHAEHFSCWAIDFIGHGYSDKPDHPLEVRHYVEQVLAFLDAIGA
;
A
#
# COMPACT_ATOMS: atom_id res chain seq x y z
N MET A 1 37.39 -19.73 -4.76
CA MET A 1 37.10 -18.82 -5.87
C MET A 1 36.56 -17.51 -5.34
N THR A 2 37.16 -16.47 -5.80
CA THR A 2 36.64 -15.17 -5.44
C THR A 2 35.37 -14.96 -6.24
N GLN A 3 34.28 -14.75 -5.55
CA GLN A 3 33.05 -14.35 -6.17
C GLN A 3 33.29 -13.03 -6.92
N THR A 4 33.09 -13.05 -8.22
CA THR A 4 33.08 -11.77 -8.91
C THR A 4 31.92 -10.98 -8.38
N ALA A 5 32.21 -9.83 -7.80
CA ALA A 5 31.16 -8.97 -7.30
C ALA A 5 30.22 -8.64 -8.46
N VAL A 6 28.97 -9.03 -8.33
CA VAL A 6 27.97 -8.60 -9.28
C VAL A 6 27.77 -7.11 -9.06
N SER A 7 28.02 -6.31 -10.08
CA SER A 7 27.77 -4.87 -9.99
C SER A 7 26.31 -4.65 -9.64
N PRO A 8 26.02 -3.70 -8.77
CA PRO A 8 24.64 -3.34 -8.50
C PRO A 8 23.93 -3.05 -9.82
N LEU A 9 22.72 -3.53 -9.97
CA LEU A 9 21.90 -3.17 -11.11
C LEU A 9 21.74 -1.66 -11.13
N PRO A 10 21.70 -1.05 -12.32
CA PRO A 10 21.55 0.39 -12.43
C PRO A 10 20.18 0.91 -11.96
N PHE A 11 19.32 0.00 -11.56
CA PHE A 11 18.00 0.33 -11.03
C PHE A 11 17.67 -0.62 -9.89
N THR A 12 16.77 -0.19 -9.00
CA THR A 12 16.24 -1.01 -7.94
C THR A 12 14.76 -1.32 -8.23
N SER A 13 14.29 -2.42 -7.70
CA SER A 13 12.88 -2.76 -7.80
C SER A 13 12.16 -2.34 -6.52
N VAL A 14 10.84 -2.32 -6.59
CA VAL A 14 10.00 -2.07 -5.41
C VAL A 14 10.30 -3.06 -4.29
N TRP A 15 10.68 -4.27 -4.62
CA TRP A 15 11.02 -5.29 -3.63
C TRP A 15 12.32 -4.96 -2.90
N SER A 16 13.29 -4.35 -3.59
CA SER A 16 14.51 -3.84 -2.96
C SER A 16 14.20 -2.74 -1.95
N ASP A 17 13.27 -1.86 -2.29
CA ASP A 17 12.87 -0.76 -1.43
C ASP A 17 12.15 -1.26 -0.17
N LEU A 18 11.43 -2.36 -0.26
CA LEU A 18 10.71 -2.95 0.86
C LEU A 18 11.56 -3.85 1.76
N ARG A 19 12.72 -4.27 1.29
CA ARG A 19 13.52 -5.31 1.96
C ARG A 19 13.87 -5.00 3.41
N GLU A 20 14.09 -3.74 3.74
CA GLU A 20 14.47 -3.31 5.08
C GLU A 20 13.35 -2.59 5.82
N VAL A 21 12.14 -2.68 5.30
CA VAL A 21 10.97 -2.06 5.91
C VAL A 21 10.22 -3.10 6.72
N GLU A 22 10.02 -2.82 7.99
CA GLU A 22 9.13 -3.64 8.80
C GLU A 22 7.69 -3.25 8.48
N PHE A 23 7.01 -4.12 7.77
CA PHE A 23 5.63 -3.88 7.37
C PHE A 23 4.81 -5.17 7.40
N SER A 24 3.53 -5.03 7.49
CA SER A 24 2.58 -6.12 7.31
C SER A 24 1.73 -5.86 6.08
N GLN A 25 1.23 -6.94 5.50
CA GLN A 25 0.20 -6.83 4.47
C GLN A 25 -1.03 -7.64 4.90
N GLY A 26 -2.16 -7.24 4.42
CA GLY A 26 -3.39 -7.94 4.73
C GLY A 26 -4.54 -7.43 3.89
N PHE A 27 -5.70 -7.92 4.25
CA PHE A 27 -6.95 -7.54 3.60
C PHE A 27 -7.93 -7.12 4.68
N VAL A 28 -8.76 -6.15 4.34
CA VAL A 28 -9.86 -5.72 5.20
C VAL A 28 -11.08 -5.49 4.33
N GLN A 29 -12.24 -5.77 4.89
CA GLN A 29 -13.48 -5.46 4.20
C GLN A 29 -13.79 -3.97 4.38
N ALA A 30 -13.66 -3.20 3.32
CA ALA A 30 -13.94 -1.76 3.28
C ALA A 30 -15.28 -1.55 2.57
N GLY A 31 -16.36 -1.48 3.36
CA GLY A 31 -17.71 -1.48 2.80
C GLY A 31 -17.95 -2.75 1.97
N PRO A 32 -18.36 -2.61 0.69
CA PRO A 32 -18.57 -3.77 -0.17
C PRO A 32 -17.28 -4.34 -0.76
N TYR A 33 -16.11 -3.72 -0.50
CA TYR A 33 -14.88 -4.06 -1.20
C TYR A 33 -13.85 -4.68 -0.27
N ARG A 34 -13.38 -5.88 -0.60
CA ARG A 34 -12.21 -6.46 0.02
C ARG A 34 -10.99 -5.70 -0.46
N THR A 35 -10.29 -5.04 0.45
CA THR A 35 -9.22 -4.12 0.15
C THR A 35 -7.89 -4.65 0.70
N ARG A 36 -6.90 -4.74 -0.17
CA ARG A 36 -5.55 -5.13 0.21
C ARG A 36 -4.79 -3.90 0.68
N TYR A 37 -3.98 -4.06 1.73
CA TYR A 37 -3.17 -2.98 2.26
C TYR A 37 -1.77 -3.44 2.64
N LEU A 38 -0.86 -2.48 2.67
CA LEU A 38 0.40 -2.55 3.40
C LEU A 38 0.30 -1.62 4.59
N HIS A 39 0.79 -2.05 5.74
CA HIS A 39 0.83 -1.21 6.95
C HIS A 39 2.22 -1.20 7.53
N ALA A 40 2.72 -0.01 7.88
CA ALA A 40 3.97 0.18 8.58
C ALA A 40 3.80 1.28 9.63
N GLY A 41 4.50 1.15 10.74
CA GLY A 41 4.46 2.13 11.81
C GLY A 41 3.59 1.73 12.99
N ASP A 42 3.71 2.48 14.06
CA ASP A 42 2.99 2.23 15.30
C ASP A 42 1.51 2.61 15.12
N PRO A 43 0.58 1.69 15.40
CA PRO A 43 -0.86 1.97 15.27
C PRO A 43 -1.36 3.12 16.16
N SER A 44 -0.63 3.48 17.21
CA SER A 44 -1.02 4.58 18.09
C SER A 44 -0.71 5.97 17.52
N LYS A 45 0.11 6.03 16.48
CA LYS A 45 0.46 7.29 15.82
C LYS A 45 -0.63 7.72 14.86
N PRO A 46 -0.62 9.00 14.46
CA PRO A 46 -1.62 9.49 13.49
C PRO A 46 -1.62 8.66 12.21
N THR A 47 -2.81 8.43 11.70
CA THR A 47 -3.00 7.65 10.48
C THR A 47 -2.61 8.44 9.24
N LEU A 48 -1.83 7.80 8.37
CA LEU A 48 -1.51 8.33 7.04
C LEU A 48 -1.91 7.27 6.02
N VAL A 49 -2.82 7.59 5.14
CA VAL A 49 -3.24 6.70 4.05
C VAL A 49 -2.62 7.17 2.74
N MET A 50 -1.97 6.25 2.06
CA MET A 50 -1.29 6.51 0.79
C MET A 50 -2.11 5.91 -0.34
N LEU A 51 -2.47 6.76 -1.31
CA LEU A 51 -3.34 6.41 -2.42
C LEU A 51 -2.59 6.54 -3.73
N HIS A 52 -2.48 5.43 -4.46
CA HIS A 52 -1.77 5.40 -5.74
C HIS A 52 -2.62 5.99 -6.88
N GLY A 53 -1.99 6.20 -8.03
CA GLY A 53 -2.67 6.62 -9.24
C GLY A 53 -3.23 5.45 -10.06
N ILE A 54 -3.87 5.78 -11.17
CA ILE A 54 -4.39 4.79 -12.11
C ILE A 54 -3.26 3.88 -12.56
N THR A 55 -3.54 2.59 -12.67
CA THR A 55 -2.60 1.51 -13.00
C THR A 55 -1.54 1.26 -11.94
N GLY A 56 -1.63 1.91 -10.79
CA GLY A 56 -0.72 1.68 -9.67
C GLY A 56 -1.18 0.58 -8.73
N HIS A 57 -0.51 0.51 -7.61
CA HIS A 57 -0.79 -0.43 -6.53
C HIS A 57 -0.11 0.06 -5.25
N ALA A 58 -0.37 -0.58 -4.12
CA ALA A 58 0.15 -0.14 -2.82
C ALA A 58 1.67 -0.01 -2.79
N GLU A 59 2.39 -0.89 -3.49
CA GLU A 59 3.85 -0.86 -3.55
C GLU A 59 4.44 0.40 -4.19
N ALA A 60 3.62 1.21 -4.84
CA ALA A 60 4.08 2.50 -5.35
C ALA A 60 4.68 3.38 -4.25
N TYR A 61 4.29 3.14 -2.99
CA TYR A 61 4.78 3.90 -1.84
C TYR A 61 5.88 3.19 -1.06
N ALA A 62 6.49 2.16 -1.63
CA ALA A 62 7.54 1.40 -0.95
C ALA A 62 8.65 2.29 -0.38
N ARG A 63 9.08 3.29 -1.14
CA ARG A 63 10.13 4.22 -0.71
C ARG A 63 9.70 5.19 0.38
N ASN A 64 8.41 5.37 0.55
CA ASN A 64 7.85 6.32 1.51
C ASN A 64 7.51 5.67 2.84
N LEU A 65 7.29 4.36 2.87
CA LEU A 65 6.82 3.67 4.07
C LEU A 65 7.78 3.82 5.24
N ARG A 66 9.07 3.58 5.01
CA ARG A 66 10.06 3.57 6.08
C ARG A 66 10.16 4.92 6.80
N SER A 67 10.35 5.99 6.04
CA SER A 67 10.52 7.32 6.61
C SER A 67 9.25 7.85 7.27
N HIS A 68 8.11 7.61 6.65
CA HIS A 68 6.84 8.07 7.20
C HIS A 68 6.39 7.24 8.41
N ALA A 69 6.75 5.95 8.46
CA ALA A 69 6.40 5.09 9.58
C ALA A 69 7.07 5.50 10.90
N GLU A 70 8.10 6.33 10.86
CA GLU A 70 8.70 6.89 12.07
C GLU A 70 7.72 7.80 12.81
N HIS A 71 6.81 8.43 12.10
CA HIS A 71 5.92 9.46 12.63
C HIS A 71 4.43 9.13 12.47
N PHE A 72 4.09 8.17 11.64
CA PHE A 72 2.70 7.86 11.31
C PHE A 72 2.44 6.36 11.33
N SER A 73 1.19 6.01 11.55
CA SER A 73 0.66 4.69 11.20
C SER A 73 0.30 4.74 9.72
N CYS A 74 1.15 4.14 8.88
CA CYS A 74 1.07 4.28 7.43
C CYS A 74 0.33 3.11 6.80
N TRP A 75 -0.66 3.42 5.97
CA TRP A 75 -1.46 2.45 5.25
C TRP A 75 -1.43 2.77 3.77
N ALA A 76 -0.89 1.87 2.97
CA ALA A 76 -0.94 1.97 1.51
C ALA A 76 -1.92 0.93 1.01
N ILE A 77 -2.94 1.35 0.29
CA ILE A 77 -3.99 0.44 -0.19
C ILE A 77 -3.91 0.25 -1.70
N ASP A 78 -4.42 -0.90 -2.15
CA ASP A 78 -4.75 -1.07 -3.56
C ASP A 78 -6.19 -0.58 -3.77
N PHE A 79 -6.36 0.36 -4.67
CA PHE A 79 -7.71 0.74 -5.09
C PHE A 79 -8.44 -0.45 -5.72
N ILE A 80 -9.75 -0.44 -5.64
CA ILE A 80 -10.56 -1.42 -6.37
C ILE A 80 -10.19 -1.41 -7.85
N GLY A 81 -10.23 -2.57 -8.47
CA GLY A 81 -9.78 -2.73 -9.86
C GLY A 81 -8.27 -2.80 -10.02
N HIS A 82 -7.51 -2.63 -8.95
CA HIS A 82 -6.03 -2.60 -8.96
C HIS A 82 -5.45 -3.62 -7.98
N GLY A 83 -4.23 -4.06 -8.26
CA GLY A 83 -3.48 -4.93 -7.36
C GLY A 83 -4.26 -6.15 -6.93
N TYR A 84 -4.31 -6.37 -5.62
CA TYR A 84 -4.99 -7.53 -5.03
C TYR A 84 -6.34 -7.18 -4.39
N SER A 85 -6.78 -5.93 -4.50
CA SER A 85 -8.12 -5.56 -4.06
C SER A 85 -9.17 -6.08 -5.02
N ASP A 86 -10.43 -6.06 -4.59
CA ASP A 86 -11.56 -6.51 -5.40
C ASP A 86 -11.59 -5.84 -6.78
N LYS A 87 -12.09 -6.59 -7.74
CA LYS A 87 -12.24 -6.14 -9.13
C LYS A 87 -13.72 -6.22 -9.52
N PRO A 88 -14.51 -5.19 -9.14
CA PRO A 88 -15.91 -5.15 -9.51
C PRO A 88 -16.10 -5.26 -11.02
N ASP A 89 -17.18 -5.89 -11.44
CA ASP A 89 -17.49 -6.09 -12.86
C ASP A 89 -18.40 -5.01 -13.45
N HIS A 90 -18.35 -3.83 -12.86
CA HIS A 90 -19.04 -2.64 -13.36
C HIS A 90 -18.02 -1.53 -13.62
N PRO A 91 -18.34 -0.52 -14.42
CA PRO A 91 -17.46 0.62 -14.62
C PRO A 91 -17.17 1.32 -13.31
N LEU A 92 -15.90 1.72 -13.12
CA LEU A 92 -15.46 2.41 -11.91
C LEU A 92 -15.43 3.91 -12.17
N GLU A 93 -16.06 4.64 -11.26
CA GLU A 93 -16.11 6.09 -11.26
C GLU A 93 -15.39 6.62 -10.01
N VAL A 94 -15.06 7.90 -10.01
CA VAL A 94 -14.38 8.52 -8.86
C VAL A 94 -15.12 8.27 -7.55
N ARG A 95 -16.45 8.30 -7.57
CA ARG A 95 -17.26 8.06 -6.37
C ARG A 95 -17.00 6.69 -5.73
N HIS A 96 -16.71 5.68 -6.55
CA HIS A 96 -16.42 4.33 -6.03
C HIS A 96 -15.10 4.30 -5.27
N TYR A 97 -14.09 5.02 -5.74
CA TYR A 97 -12.81 5.14 -5.03
C TYR A 97 -12.98 5.92 -3.74
N VAL A 98 -13.77 6.97 -3.74
CA VAL A 98 -14.07 7.74 -2.53
C VAL A 98 -14.79 6.87 -1.50
N GLU A 99 -15.78 6.10 -1.94
CA GLU A 99 -16.50 5.15 -1.09
C GLU A 99 -15.53 4.14 -0.45
N GLN A 100 -14.62 3.60 -1.25
CA GLN A 100 -13.63 2.64 -0.75
C GLN A 100 -12.75 3.27 0.32
N VAL A 101 -12.22 4.47 0.08
CA VAL A 101 -11.33 5.15 1.04
C VAL A 101 -12.06 5.45 2.34
N LEU A 102 -13.27 5.99 2.27
CA LEU A 102 -14.05 6.29 3.47
C LEU A 102 -14.37 5.04 4.26
N ALA A 103 -14.77 3.98 3.57
CA ALA A 103 -15.06 2.70 4.20
C ALA A 103 -13.78 2.06 4.79
N PHE A 104 -12.64 2.24 4.13
CA PHE A 104 -11.36 1.75 4.64
C PHE A 104 -10.98 2.46 5.93
N LEU A 105 -11.08 3.78 5.97
CA LEU A 105 -10.80 4.57 7.18
C LEU A 105 -11.69 4.12 8.34
N ASP A 106 -12.96 3.89 8.06
CA ASP A 106 -13.90 3.39 9.05
C ASP A 106 -13.50 2.00 9.55
N ALA A 107 -13.12 1.12 8.63
CA ALA A 107 -12.74 -0.26 8.94
C ALA A 107 -11.49 -0.36 9.82
N ILE A 108 -10.54 0.55 9.65
CA ILE A 108 -9.32 0.58 10.48
C ILE A 108 -9.46 1.44 11.72
N GLY A 109 -10.60 2.05 11.94
CA GLY A 109 -10.87 2.87 13.12
C GLY A 109 -10.23 4.25 13.10
N ALA A 110 -10.00 4.79 11.93
CA ALA A 110 -9.39 6.10 11.78
C ALA A 110 -10.42 7.22 11.66
#